data_8c4e703038b8018a53223fe9f156893e
#
_entry.id   8c4e703038b8018a53223fe9f156893e
#
_cell.length_a   1.000
_cell.length_b   1.000
_cell.length_c   1.000
_cell.angle_alpha   90.00
_cell.angle_beta   90.00
_cell.angle_gamma   90.00
#
_symmetry.space_group_name_H-M   'P 1'
#
loop_
_entity.id
_entity.type
_entity.pdbx_description
1 polymer ?
#
loop_
_entity_poly.entity_id
_entity_poly.type
_entity_poly.pdbx_seq_one_letter_code
_entity_poly.pdbx_strand_id
1 'polypeptide(L)'
;MSRFNLVIDMPKMLRDTQEILDRLHLHLDPSTLVSELTVAKQQMVEIAKALSFKGTRVLIMDEPTAALNNVEIDDLFRIIRQLKANGVGIVYISHKMDELKQISDRVTVMRDGQYIGTVPAADNPLDPIINMMVGRTLFDSDGPTATPTDPEIVLEVRNLNRGRVIKNVNFSVRKGEILGFAGLMGAGRTEVARAVFGADPIDSGEIYVRGQKVPIRT
;
A
#
# COMPACT_ATOMS: atom_id res chain seq x y z
N MET A 1 50.17 12.00 9.42
CA MET A 1 48.72 11.94 9.25
C MET A 1 48.40 11.64 7.80
N SER A 2 48.17 10.39 7.45
CA SER A 2 47.89 9.96 6.08
C SER A 2 46.42 10.22 5.76
N ARG A 3 46.15 11.14 4.82
CA ARG A 3 44.84 11.35 4.23
C ARG A 3 44.56 10.14 3.34
N PHE A 4 43.73 9.20 3.79
CA PHE A 4 43.13 8.19 2.94
C PHE A 4 42.12 8.92 2.04
N ASN A 5 42.46 9.17 0.78
CA ASN A 5 41.49 9.49 -0.25
C ASN A 5 40.65 8.24 -0.47
N LEU A 6 39.49 8.15 0.16
CA LEU A 6 38.48 7.15 -0.17
C LEU A 6 37.89 7.51 -1.54
N VAL A 7 38.47 6.98 -2.60
CA VAL A 7 37.92 7.06 -3.96
C VAL A 7 36.94 5.90 -4.10
N ILE A 8 35.70 6.24 -4.40
CA ILE A 8 34.65 5.24 -4.69
C ILE A 8 34.94 4.65 -6.06
N ASP A 9 35.07 3.33 -6.15
CA ASP A 9 35.16 2.59 -7.41
C ASP A 9 33.74 2.49 -8.02
N MET A 10 33.33 3.54 -8.73
CA MET A 10 32.03 3.61 -9.37
C MET A 10 31.75 2.44 -10.33
N PRO A 11 32.67 2.02 -11.21
CA PRO A 11 32.44 0.88 -12.09
C PRO A 11 32.18 -0.43 -11.32
N LYS A 12 32.90 -0.65 -10.23
CA LYS A 12 32.69 -1.82 -9.38
C LYS A 12 31.33 -1.74 -8.67
N MET A 13 30.99 -0.59 -8.10
CA MET A 13 29.71 -0.39 -7.41
C MET A 13 28.52 -0.65 -8.33
N LEU A 14 28.56 -0.16 -9.58
CA LEU A 14 27.50 -0.39 -10.55
C LEU A 14 27.37 -1.87 -10.93
N ARG A 15 28.50 -2.57 -11.13
CA ARG A 15 28.48 -4.02 -11.39
C ARG A 15 27.92 -4.82 -10.22
N ASP A 16 28.41 -4.57 -9.00
CA ASP A 16 27.93 -5.26 -7.80
C ASP A 16 26.43 -5.01 -7.57
N THR A 17 25.96 -3.79 -7.86
CA THR A 17 24.53 -3.44 -7.78
C THR A 17 23.73 -4.18 -8.85
N GLN A 18 24.19 -4.22 -10.10
CA GLN A 18 23.51 -4.94 -11.18
C GLN A 18 23.39 -6.43 -10.86
N GLU A 19 24.43 -7.06 -10.32
CA GLU A 19 24.37 -8.48 -9.92
C GLU A 19 23.27 -8.74 -8.85
N ILE A 20 23.08 -7.83 -7.91
CA ILE A 20 22.01 -7.95 -6.90
C ILE A 20 20.63 -7.78 -7.54
N LEU A 21 20.45 -6.77 -8.39
CA LEU A 21 19.22 -6.52 -9.10
C LEU A 21 18.83 -7.72 -9.99
N ASP A 22 19.79 -8.28 -10.73
CA ASP A 22 19.59 -9.45 -11.59
C ASP A 22 19.18 -10.70 -10.77
N ARG A 23 19.82 -10.92 -9.64
CA ARG A 23 19.46 -12.03 -8.72
C ARG A 23 18.03 -11.92 -8.19
N LEU A 24 17.52 -10.72 -8.05
CA LEU A 24 16.15 -10.44 -7.60
C LEU A 24 15.18 -10.30 -8.78
N HIS A 25 15.67 -10.44 -10.01
CA HIS A 25 14.91 -10.21 -11.25
C HIS A 25 14.28 -8.81 -11.31
N LEU A 26 15.00 -7.81 -10.79
CA LEU A 26 14.60 -6.41 -10.82
C LEU A 26 15.20 -5.72 -12.06
N HIS A 27 14.36 -5.32 -12.98
CA HIS A 27 14.77 -4.59 -14.18
C HIS A 27 14.91 -3.09 -13.85
N LEU A 28 16.05 -2.72 -13.25
CA LEU A 28 16.41 -1.36 -12.90
C LEU A 28 17.82 -1.07 -13.41
N ASP A 29 18.01 0.16 -13.89
CA ASP A 29 19.35 0.66 -14.19
C ASP A 29 20.01 1.08 -12.87
N PRO A 30 21.18 0.50 -12.50
CA PRO A 30 21.87 0.80 -11.25
C PRO A 30 22.37 2.26 -11.15
N SER A 31 22.38 3.01 -12.26
CA SER A 31 22.73 4.43 -12.28
C SER A 31 21.56 5.37 -11.98
N THR A 32 20.31 4.84 -11.97
CA THR A 32 19.11 5.65 -11.73
C THR A 32 19.08 6.16 -10.29
N LEU A 33 18.75 7.44 -10.10
CA LEU A 33 18.56 8.00 -8.78
C LEU A 33 17.31 7.39 -8.11
N VAL A 34 17.43 6.98 -6.84
CA VAL A 34 16.30 6.40 -6.08
C VAL A 34 15.11 7.36 -6.02
N SER A 35 15.34 8.67 -5.99
CA SER A 35 14.29 9.70 -6.00
C SER A 35 13.46 9.75 -7.29
N GLU A 36 13.95 9.18 -8.38
CA GLU A 36 13.26 9.11 -9.67
C GLU A 36 12.43 7.82 -9.83
N LEU A 37 12.62 6.89 -8.90
CA LEU A 37 11.89 5.62 -8.90
C LEU A 37 10.49 5.78 -8.31
N THR A 38 9.54 4.95 -8.77
CA THR A 38 8.24 4.81 -8.11
C THR A 38 8.43 4.24 -6.70
N VAL A 39 7.49 4.49 -5.80
CA VAL A 39 7.55 4.01 -4.40
C VAL A 39 7.76 2.49 -4.34
N ALA A 40 7.11 1.74 -5.21
CA ALA A 40 7.31 0.30 -5.33
C ALA A 40 8.75 -0.09 -5.67
N LYS A 41 9.35 0.59 -6.65
CA LYS A 41 10.74 0.35 -7.04
C LYS A 41 11.73 0.77 -5.95
N GLN A 42 11.44 1.86 -5.24
CA GLN A 42 12.22 2.27 -4.06
C GLN A 42 12.23 1.16 -2.99
N GLN A 43 11.08 0.57 -2.73
CA GLN A 43 10.93 -0.55 -1.79
C GLN A 43 11.75 -1.78 -2.22
N MET A 44 11.74 -2.12 -3.51
CA MET A 44 12.57 -3.20 -4.05
C MET A 44 14.07 -2.89 -3.90
N VAL A 45 14.49 -1.64 -4.05
CA VAL A 45 15.88 -1.21 -3.83
C VAL A 45 16.26 -1.34 -2.35
N GLU A 46 15.38 -1.04 -1.41
CA GLU A 46 15.63 -1.24 0.02
C GLU A 46 15.85 -2.73 0.35
N ILE A 47 15.05 -3.61 -0.23
CA ILE A 47 15.24 -5.06 -0.08
C ILE A 47 16.57 -5.50 -0.70
N ALA A 48 16.89 -5.04 -1.91
CA ALA A 48 18.14 -5.31 -2.57
C ALA A 48 19.34 -4.84 -1.73
N LYS A 49 19.26 -3.66 -1.12
CA LYS A 49 20.25 -3.12 -0.19
C LYS A 49 20.42 -4.01 1.03
N ALA A 50 19.34 -4.45 1.66
CA ALA A 50 19.42 -5.35 2.82
C ALA A 50 20.11 -6.68 2.47
N LEU A 51 19.94 -7.16 1.24
CA LEU A 51 20.54 -8.39 0.74
C LEU A 51 21.98 -8.23 0.22
N SER A 52 22.45 -6.99 0.01
CA SER A 52 23.84 -6.72 -0.36
C SER A 52 24.83 -7.08 0.73
N PHE A 53 24.38 -7.16 1.98
CA PHE A 53 25.20 -7.59 3.10
C PHE A 53 25.44 -9.10 3.02
N LYS A 54 26.70 -9.50 2.88
CA LYS A 54 27.10 -10.92 2.84
C LYS A 54 26.71 -11.60 4.14
N GLY A 55 26.00 -12.73 4.03
CA GLY A 55 25.61 -13.54 5.19
C GLY A 55 24.34 -13.12 5.89
N THR A 56 23.47 -12.32 5.25
CA THR A 56 22.14 -12.04 5.77
C THR A 56 21.38 -13.35 6.03
N ARG A 57 21.07 -13.63 7.30
CA ARG A 57 20.34 -14.82 7.74
C ARG A 57 18.90 -14.52 8.12
N VAL A 58 18.63 -13.29 8.51
CA VAL A 58 17.29 -12.83 8.92
C VAL A 58 17.00 -11.52 8.23
N LEU A 59 15.81 -11.39 7.68
CA LEU A 59 15.28 -10.17 7.07
C LEU A 59 13.98 -9.81 7.77
N ILE A 60 13.86 -8.55 8.21
CA ILE A 60 12.64 -8.00 8.80
C ILE A 60 12.03 -7.03 7.82
N MET A 61 10.76 -7.22 7.51
CA MET A 61 9.98 -6.38 6.62
C MET A 61 8.76 -5.85 7.39
N ASP A 62 8.65 -4.53 7.48
CA ASP A 62 7.55 -3.85 8.16
C ASP A 62 6.63 -3.18 7.13
N GLU A 63 5.39 -3.67 7.04
CA GLU A 63 4.35 -3.22 6.09
C GLU A 63 4.85 -3.06 4.63
N PRO A 64 5.58 -4.05 4.06
CA PRO A 64 6.30 -3.85 2.80
C PRO A 64 5.38 -3.68 1.57
N THR A 65 4.08 -3.91 1.72
CA THR A 65 3.08 -3.80 0.64
C THR A 65 2.20 -2.57 0.73
N ALA A 66 2.43 -1.67 1.68
CA ALA A 66 1.54 -0.53 1.93
C ALA A 66 1.34 0.39 0.70
N ALA A 67 2.35 0.50 -0.16
CA ALA A 67 2.32 1.34 -1.35
C ALA A 67 2.36 0.56 -2.68
N LEU A 68 2.23 -0.77 -2.63
CA LEU A 68 2.32 -1.65 -3.79
C LEU A 68 0.94 -1.96 -4.38
N ASN A 69 0.88 -2.12 -5.71
CA ASN A 69 -0.27 -2.74 -6.38
C ASN A 69 -0.15 -4.27 -6.37
N ASN A 70 -1.21 -4.97 -6.80
CA ASN A 70 -1.25 -6.44 -6.75
C ASN A 70 -0.12 -7.12 -7.53
N VAL A 71 0.27 -6.59 -8.68
CA VAL A 71 1.37 -7.14 -9.51
C VAL A 71 2.70 -7.01 -8.77
N GLU A 72 2.94 -5.85 -8.16
CA GLU A 72 4.14 -5.58 -7.38
C GLU A 72 4.19 -6.42 -6.08
N ILE A 73 3.04 -6.72 -5.48
CA ILE A 73 2.93 -7.64 -4.34
C ILE A 73 3.33 -9.06 -4.75
N ASP A 74 2.86 -9.53 -5.90
CA ASP A 74 3.22 -10.85 -6.42
C ASP A 74 4.73 -10.97 -6.70
N ASP A 75 5.33 -9.91 -7.25
CA ASP A 75 6.78 -9.83 -7.45
C ASP A 75 7.55 -9.86 -6.13
N LEU A 76 7.10 -9.11 -5.12
CA LEU A 76 7.67 -9.14 -3.78
C LEU A 76 7.57 -10.55 -3.16
N PHE A 77 6.41 -11.18 -3.26
CA PHE A 77 6.21 -12.53 -2.70
C PHE A 77 7.06 -13.58 -3.41
N ARG A 78 7.32 -13.42 -4.71
CA ARG A 78 8.26 -14.26 -5.44
C ARG A 78 9.68 -14.13 -4.87
N ILE A 79 10.13 -12.91 -4.63
CA ILE A 79 11.44 -12.62 -4.01
C ILE A 79 11.51 -13.23 -2.61
N ILE A 80 10.49 -13.05 -1.78
CA ILE A 80 10.41 -13.61 -0.43
C ILE A 80 10.53 -15.14 -0.46
N ARG A 81 9.83 -15.81 -1.37
CA ARG A 81 9.91 -17.28 -1.51
C ARG A 81 11.30 -17.74 -1.94
N GLN A 82 11.97 -17.01 -2.83
CA GLN A 82 13.37 -17.30 -3.22
C GLN A 82 14.32 -17.16 -2.03
N LEU A 83 14.18 -16.11 -1.23
CA LEU A 83 15.01 -15.90 -0.04
C LEU A 83 14.81 -16.99 1.00
N LYS A 84 13.55 -17.37 1.25
CA LYS A 84 13.20 -18.50 2.11
C LYS A 84 13.86 -19.81 1.61
N ALA A 85 13.78 -20.09 0.31
CA ALA A 85 14.40 -21.28 -0.29
C ALA A 85 15.93 -21.28 -0.14
N ASN A 86 16.56 -20.10 -0.06
CA ASN A 86 17.98 -19.92 0.18
C ASN A 86 18.35 -19.90 1.68
N GLY A 87 17.41 -20.23 2.58
CA GLY A 87 17.65 -20.38 4.01
C GLY A 87 17.61 -19.06 4.80
N VAL A 88 17.10 -17.96 4.23
CA VAL A 88 16.90 -16.71 4.95
C VAL A 88 15.62 -16.80 5.79
N GLY A 89 15.72 -16.57 7.10
CA GLY A 89 14.57 -16.38 7.98
C GLY A 89 13.91 -15.03 7.72
N ILE A 90 12.60 -14.97 7.63
CA ILE A 90 11.88 -13.74 7.33
C ILE A 90 10.87 -13.43 8.43
N VAL A 91 10.94 -12.23 8.98
CA VAL A 91 9.91 -11.65 9.85
C VAL A 91 9.12 -10.65 9.00
N TYR A 92 7.86 -11.00 8.72
CA TYR A 92 6.98 -10.21 7.89
C TYR A 92 5.88 -9.59 8.75
N ILE A 93 5.86 -8.27 8.88
CA ILE A 93 4.91 -7.54 9.68
C ILE A 93 3.86 -6.94 8.75
N SER A 94 2.59 -7.29 8.95
CA SER A 94 1.46 -6.76 8.19
C SER A 94 0.16 -6.92 9.00
N HIS A 95 -0.81 -6.06 8.71
CA HIS A 95 -2.18 -6.19 9.19
C HIS A 95 -3.12 -6.78 8.13
N LYS A 96 -2.61 -7.09 6.93
CA LYS A 96 -3.37 -7.66 5.82
C LYS A 96 -3.38 -9.18 5.91
N MET A 97 -4.49 -9.74 6.32
CA MET A 97 -4.64 -11.18 6.59
C MET A 97 -4.39 -12.05 5.35
N ASP A 98 -4.82 -11.60 4.18
CA ASP A 98 -4.63 -12.34 2.92
C ASP A 98 -3.15 -12.49 2.57
N GLU A 99 -2.33 -11.47 2.85
CA GLU A 99 -0.88 -11.54 2.68
C GLU A 99 -0.25 -12.54 3.63
N LEU A 100 -0.59 -12.44 4.92
CA LEU A 100 -0.07 -13.35 5.95
C LEU A 100 -0.41 -14.80 5.65
N LYS A 101 -1.63 -15.08 5.17
CA LYS A 101 -2.05 -16.43 4.78
C LYS A 101 -1.27 -16.95 3.56
N GLN A 102 -0.91 -16.07 2.63
CA GLN A 102 -0.24 -16.44 1.38
C GLN A 102 1.26 -16.69 1.55
N ILE A 103 1.92 -15.98 2.48
CA ILE A 103 3.39 -15.95 2.54
C ILE A 103 3.97 -16.57 3.80
N SER A 104 3.22 -16.60 4.92
CA SER A 104 3.74 -17.01 6.23
C SER A 104 3.63 -18.53 6.46
N ASP A 105 4.54 -19.10 7.23
CA ASP A 105 4.41 -20.44 7.78
C ASP A 105 3.61 -20.43 9.09
N ARG A 106 3.78 -19.39 9.88
CA ARG A 106 3.07 -19.16 11.15
C ARG A 106 2.83 -17.67 11.36
N VAL A 107 1.76 -17.34 12.05
CA VAL A 107 1.37 -15.97 12.41
C VAL A 107 1.44 -15.81 13.92
N THR A 108 2.22 -14.85 14.37
CA THR A 108 2.25 -14.42 15.77
C THR A 108 1.42 -13.15 15.91
N VAL A 109 0.41 -13.20 16.76
CA VAL A 109 -0.46 -12.05 17.01
C VAL A 109 0.03 -11.28 18.22
N MET A 110 0.16 -9.96 18.03
CA MET A 110 0.47 -9.00 19.09
C MET A 110 -0.66 -7.98 19.19
N ARG A 111 -0.96 -7.55 20.41
CA ARG A 111 -1.93 -6.50 20.70
C ARG A 111 -1.50 -5.69 21.91
N ASP A 112 -1.52 -4.37 21.80
CA ASP A 112 -1.11 -3.43 22.87
C ASP A 112 0.29 -3.73 23.43
N GLY A 113 1.21 -4.14 22.53
CA GLY A 113 2.59 -4.52 22.88
C GLY A 113 2.73 -5.88 23.56
N GLN A 114 1.64 -6.66 23.68
CA GLN A 114 1.64 -7.96 24.32
C GLN A 114 1.53 -9.11 23.30
N TYR A 115 2.20 -10.20 23.61
CA TYR A 115 2.05 -11.45 22.87
C TYR A 115 0.70 -12.09 23.19
N ILE A 116 -0.10 -12.37 22.17
CA ILE A 116 -1.43 -13.01 22.33
C ILE A 116 -1.36 -14.50 21.99
N GLY A 117 -0.64 -14.87 20.95
CA GLY A 117 -0.50 -16.27 20.55
C GLY A 117 0.19 -16.41 19.20
N THR A 118 0.54 -17.66 18.87
CA THR A 118 1.11 -18.03 17.57
C THR A 118 0.33 -19.20 17.01
N VAL A 119 -0.07 -19.11 15.74
CA VAL A 119 -0.81 -20.15 15.03
C VAL A 119 -0.14 -20.46 13.69
N PRO A 120 -0.22 -21.71 13.15
CA PRO A 120 0.16 -22.02 11.78
C PRO A 120 -0.69 -21.20 10.80
N ALA A 121 -0.10 -20.72 9.71
CA ALA A 121 -0.84 -19.91 8.72
C ALA A 121 -1.74 -20.77 7.82
N ALA A 122 -1.30 -21.99 7.48
CA ALA A 122 -1.98 -22.86 6.51
C ALA A 122 -3.31 -23.43 7.01
N ASP A 123 -3.40 -23.78 8.29
CA ASP A 123 -4.48 -24.60 8.83
C ASP A 123 -5.55 -23.81 9.58
N ASN A 124 -5.39 -22.49 9.71
CA ASN A 124 -6.32 -21.68 10.46
C ASN A 124 -7.18 -20.81 9.53
N PRO A 125 -8.52 -20.83 9.71
CA PRO A 125 -9.38 -19.81 9.14
C PRO A 125 -8.94 -18.42 9.65
N LEU A 126 -9.22 -17.35 8.90
CA LEU A 126 -8.81 -15.99 9.25
C LEU A 126 -9.46 -15.47 10.54
N ASP A 127 -10.69 -15.92 10.82
CA ASP A 127 -11.49 -15.44 11.94
C ASP A 127 -10.83 -15.59 13.31
N PRO A 128 -10.18 -16.72 13.68
CA PRO A 128 -9.45 -16.83 14.92
C PRO A 128 -8.30 -15.83 15.06
N ILE A 129 -7.55 -15.59 13.96
CA ILE A 129 -6.44 -14.65 13.96
C ILE A 129 -6.96 -13.23 14.17
N ILE A 130 -8.04 -12.86 13.44
CA ILE A 130 -8.70 -11.56 13.57
C ILE A 130 -9.24 -11.38 15.00
N ASN A 131 -9.90 -12.40 15.57
CA ASN A 131 -10.39 -12.37 16.94
C ASN A 131 -9.27 -12.16 17.97
N MET A 132 -8.11 -12.80 17.77
CA MET A 132 -6.93 -12.58 18.61
C MET A 132 -6.41 -11.14 18.50
N MET A 133 -6.44 -10.53 17.31
CA MET A 133 -5.99 -9.16 17.08
C MET A 133 -6.94 -8.14 17.72
N VAL A 134 -8.26 -8.33 17.56
CA VAL A 134 -9.28 -7.38 18.04
C VAL A 134 -9.62 -7.60 19.52
N GLY A 135 -9.44 -8.82 20.03
CA GLY A 135 -9.70 -9.17 21.43
C GLY A 135 -11.17 -9.37 21.80
N ARG A 136 -12.03 -9.42 20.82
CA ARG A 136 -13.45 -9.79 20.94
C ARG A 136 -13.86 -10.54 19.69
N THR A 137 -14.80 -11.46 19.81
CA THR A 137 -15.47 -12.03 18.64
C THR A 137 -16.09 -10.88 17.85
N LEU A 138 -15.63 -10.72 16.59
CA LEU A 138 -16.39 -9.93 15.65
C LEU A 138 -17.69 -10.71 15.46
N PHE A 139 -18.76 -10.24 16.08
CA PHE A 139 -20.10 -10.69 15.66
C PHE A 139 -20.19 -10.36 14.18
N ASP A 140 -20.75 -11.27 13.40
CA ASP A 140 -21.15 -10.98 12.03
C ASP A 140 -21.81 -9.61 12.03
N SER A 141 -21.06 -8.60 11.56
CA SER A 141 -21.70 -7.34 11.27
C SER A 141 -22.58 -7.68 10.09
N ASP A 142 -23.88 -7.78 10.33
CA ASP A 142 -24.85 -7.73 9.27
C ASP A 142 -24.33 -6.74 8.26
N GLY A 143 -24.16 -7.19 7.01
CA GLY A 143 -23.66 -6.36 5.93
C GLY A 143 -24.42 -5.04 5.89
N PRO A 144 -23.99 -4.03 5.13
CA PRO A 144 -24.53 -2.68 5.19
C PRO A 144 -26.04 -2.74 5.16
N THR A 145 -26.63 -2.49 6.33
CA THR A 145 -28.08 -2.48 6.54
C THR A 145 -28.65 -1.40 5.67
N ALA A 146 -29.52 -1.82 4.76
CA ALA A 146 -30.51 -1.02 4.02
C ALA A 146 -29.98 0.26 3.35
N THR A 147 -30.21 0.36 2.07
CA THR A 147 -30.16 1.63 1.33
C THR A 147 -30.81 2.72 2.17
N PRO A 148 -30.17 3.88 2.36
CA PRO A 148 -30.77 4.99 3.10
C PRO A 148 -32.18 5.24 2.61
N THR A 149 -33.15 5.18 3.50
CA THR A 149 -34.56 5.40 3.18
C THR A 149 -34.87 6.89 2.97
N ASP A 150 -33.94 7.77 3.34
CA ASP A 150 -34.10 9.21 3.17
C ASP A 150 -33.70 9.61 1.74
N PRO A 151 -34.62 10.13 0.92
CA PRO A 151 -34.35 10.57 -0.45
C PRO A 151 -33.53 11.87 -0.52
N GLU A 152 -33.26 12.54 0.60
CA GLU A 152 -32.55 13.82 0.62
C GLU A 152 -31.11 13.66 0.15
N ILE A 153 -30.74 14.34 -0.95
CA ILE A 153 -29.36 14.43 -1.43
C ILE A 153 -28.65 15.52 -0.62
N VAL A 154 -27.61 15.11 0.12
CA VAL A 154 -26.81 16.03 0.96
C VAL A 154 -25.56 16.53 0.26
N LEU A 155 -25.05 15.79 -0.73
CA LEU A 155 -23.95 16.22 -1.59
C LEU A 155 -24.23 15.79 -3.02
N GLU A 156 -24.06 16.71 -3.96
CA GLU A 156 -24.12 16.42 -5.39
C GLU A 156 -22.96 17.10 -6.12
N VAL A 157 -22.30 16.33 -6.94
CA VAL A 157 -21.17 16.77 -7.77
C VAL A 157 -21.54 16.54 -9.22
N ARG A 158 -21.44 17.60 -10.04
CA ARG A 158 -21.80 17.60 -11.45
C ARG A 158 -20.66 18.06 -12.33
N ASN A 159 -20.32 17.25 -13.32
CA ASN A 159 -19.33 17.54 -14.37
C ASN A 159 -18.00 18.08 -13.82
N LEU A 160 -17.49 17.51 -12.74
CA LEU A 160 -16.25 17.92 -12.11
C LEU A 160 -15.07 17.59 -13.01
N ASN A 161 -14.24 18.61 -13.32
CA ASN A 161 -13.06 18.47 -14.14
C ASN A 161 -11.86 19.19 -13.49
N ARG A 162 -10.66 18.56 -13.62
CA ARG A 162 -9.40 19.15 -13.20
C ARG A 162 -8.25 18.55 -14.02
N GLY A 163 -7.62 19.35 -14.85
CA GLY A 163 -6.47 18.99 -15.65
C GLY A 163 -6.68 17.70 -16.46
N ARG A 164 -5.72 16.79 -16.33
CA ARG A 164 -5.80 15.47 -16.99
C ARG A 164 -6.31 14.36 -16.06
N VAL A 165 -6.47 14.64 -14.76
CA VAL A 165 -6.71 13.65 -13.71
C VAL A 165 -8.19 13.45 -13.43
N ILE A 166 -8.97 14.54 -13.34
CA ILE A 166 -10.42 14.49 -13.09
C ILE A 166 -11.15 14.84 -14.38
N LYS A 167 -11.97 13.93 -14.89
CA LYS A 167 -12.70 14.12 -16.15
C LYS A 167 -14.17 13.76 -15.98
N ASN A 168 -15.03 14.77 -16.04
CA ASN A 168 -16.49 14.62 -16.04
C ASN A 168 -17.01 13.72 -14.92
N VAL A 169 -16.50 13.91 -13.69
CA VAL A 169 -16.91 13.11 -12.53
C VAL A 169 -18.24 13.61 -12.01
N ASN A 170 -19.19 12.69 -11.86
CA ASN A 170 -20.55 12.93 -11.40
C ASN A 170 -20.89 11.91 -10.32
N PHE A 171 -21.44 12.35 -9.19
CA PHE A 171 -21.98 11.47 -8.15
C PHE A 171 -22.86 12.29 -7.18
N SER A 172 -23.67 11.58 -6.41
CA SER A 172 -24.43 12.15 -5.31
C SER A 172 -24.34 11.28 -4.07
N VAL A 173 -24.52 11.87 -2.90
CA VAL A 173 -24.59 11.19 -1.61
C VAL A 173 -25.87 11.61 -0.91
N ARG A 174 -26.61 10.63 -0.42
CA ARG A 174 -27.85 10.84 0.32
C ARG A 174 -27.59 10.95 1.82
N LYS A 175 -28.51 11.49 2.55
CA LYS A 175 -28.45 11.56 3.99
C LYS A 175 -28.38 10.15 4.61
N GLY A 176 -27.37 9.90 5.46
CA GLY A 176 -27.13 8.59 6.06
C GLY A 176 -26.48 7.55 5.13
N GLU A 177 -26.13 7.92 3.89
CA GLU A 177 -25.46 7.05 2.94
C GLU A 177 -23.93 7.06 3.15
N ILE A 178 -23.30 5.90 2.97
CA ILE A 178 -21.85 5.75 2.83
C ILE A 178 -21.56 5.42 1.37
N LEU A 179 -21.04 6.39 0.61
CA LEU A 179 -20.61 6.18 -0.77
C LEU A 179 -19.15 5.77 -0.83
N GLY A 180 -18.88 4.55 -1.29
CA GLY A 180 -17.52 4.03 -1.47
C GLY A 180 -16.91 4.44 -2.82
N PHE A 181 -15.66 4.95 -2.81
CA PHE A 181 -14.87 5.18 -4.01
C PHE A 181 -13.87 4.04 -4.21
N ALA A 182 -14.05 3.24 -5.25
CA ALA A 182 -13.14 2.16 -5.63
C ALA A 182 -12.33 2.52 -6.89
N GLY A 183 -11.14 1.96 -7.03
CA GLY A 183 -10.27 2.14 -8.19
C GLY A 183 -8.83 1.77 -7.90
N LEU A 184 -8.01 1.59 -8.94
CA LEU A 184 -6.58 1.31 -8.83
C LEU A 184 -5.79 2.54 -8.33
N MET A 185 -4.53 2.33 -7.92
CA MET A 185 -3.61 3.44 -7.63
C MET A 185 -3.51 4.36 -8.85
N GLY A 186 -3.56 5.68 -8.61
CA GLY A 186 -3.56 6.66 -9.70
C GLY A 186 -4.92 6.88 -10.38
N ALA A 187 -6.00 6.22 -9.94
CA ALA A 187 -7.35 6.41 -10.50
C ALA A 187 -7.99 7.78 -10.18
N GLY A 188 -7.31 8.65 -9.46
CA GLY A 188 -7.79 10.01 -9.17
C GLY A 188 -8.77 10.13 -8.00
N ARG A 189 -8.94 9.08 -7.18
CA ARG A 189 -9.88 9.09 -6.02
C ARG A 189 -9.57 10.18 -5.01
N THR A 190 -8.31 10.28 -4.62
CA THR A 190 -7.82 11.31 -3.67
C THR A 190 -8.00 12.72 -4.26
N GLU A 191 -7.70 12.88 -5.54
CA GLU A 191 -7.82 14.15 -6.25
C GLU A 191 -9.27 14.61 -6.31
N VAL A 192 -10.22 13.70 -6.58
CA VAL A 192 -11.66 13.99 -6.53
C VAL A 192 -12.09 14.42 -5.13
N ALA A 193 -11.69 13.66 -4.09
CA ALA A 193 -12.03 14.00 -2.71
C ALA A 193 -11.46 15.37 -2.30
N ARG A 194 -10.21 15.66 -2.65
CA ARG A 194 -9.55 16.95 -2.37
C ARG A 194 -10.23 18.11 -3.11
N ALA A 195 -10.62 17.90 -4.37
CA ALA A 195 -11.32 18.89 -5.16
C ALA A 195 -12.71 19.20 -4.58
N VAL A 196 -13.47 18.18 -4.18
CA VAL A 196 -14.79 18.32 -3.55
C VAL A 196 -14.69 19.00 -2.18
N PHE A 197 -13.65 18.70 -1.40
CA PHE A 197 -13.38 19.34 -0.11
C PHE A 197 -12.91 20.81 -0.26
N GLY A 198 -12.49 21.22 -1.47
CA GLY A 198 -11.97 22.58 -1.73
C GLY A 198 -10.49 22.75 -1.35
N ALA A 199 -9.75 21.66 -1.13
CA ALA A 199 -8.32 21.68 -0.90
C ALA A 199 -7.52 21.92 -2.19
N ASP A 200 -8.08 21.52 -3.33
CA ASP A 200 -7.51 21.70 -4.65
C ASP A 200 -8.45 22.48 -5.56
N PRO A 201 -7.97 23.37 -6.44
CA PRO A 201 -8.80 24.08 -7.41
C PRO A 201 -9.38 23.11 -8.44
N ILE A 202 -10.50 23.50 -9.07
CA ILE A 202 -11.11 22.76 -10.18
C ILE A 202 -11.16 23.65 -11.42
N ASP A 203 -11.17 23.03 -12.60
CA ASP A 203 -11.27 23.76 -13.86
C ASP A 203 -12.72 24.06 -14.22
N SER A 204 -13.63 23.10 -13.95
CA SER A 204 -15.06 23.25 -14.18
C SER A 204 -15.85 22.21 -13.38
N GLY A 205 -17.15 22.45 -13.26
CA GLY A 205 -18.09 21.60 -12.55
C GLY A 205 -18.85 22.35 -11.47
N GLU A 206 -19.74 21.66 -10.83
CA GLU A 206 -20.60 22.23 -9.80
C GLU A 206 -20.70 21.28 -8.61
N ILE A 207 -20.66 21.86 -7.41
CA ILE A 207 -20.82 21.12 -6.16
C ILE A 207 -22.00 21.74 -5.41
N TYR A 208 -22.92 20.89 -4.99
CA TYR A 208 -24.09 21.28 -4.22
C TYR A 208 -24.06 20.56 -2.87
N VAL A 209 -24.28 21.30 -1.80
CA VAL A 209 -24.46 20.78 -0.45
C VAL A 209 -25.88 21.12 -0.01
N ARG A 210 -26.69 20.09 0.27
CA ARG A 210 -28.14 20.25 0.59
C ARG A 210 -28.86 21.15 -0.40
N GLY A 211 -28.63 20.92 -1.69
CA GLY A 211 -29.25 21.68 -2.77
C GLY A 211 -28.72 23.10 -3.01
N GLN A 212 -27.79 23.57 -2.16
CA GLN A 212 -27.19 24.89 -2.33
C GLN A 212 -25.85 24.76 -3.05
N LYS A 213 -25.65 25.52 -4.12
CA LYS A 213 -24.39 25.57 -4.86
C LYS A 213 -23.28 26.16 -3.97
N VAL A 214 -22.21 25.39 -3.79
CA VAL A 214 -21.03 25.84 -3.04
C VAL A 214 -20.11 26.64 -3.97
N PRO A 215 -19.69 27.86 -3.60
CA PRO A 215 -18.71 28.62 -4.38
C PRO A 215 -17.36 27.87 -4.35
N ILE A 216 -16.88 27.52 -5.54
CA ILE A 216 -15.60 26.84 -5.70
C ILE A 216 -14.53 27.91 -5.83
N ARG A 217 -13.49 27.83 -5.04
CA ARG A 217 -12.29 28.67 -5.23
C ARG A 217 -11.53 28.12 -6.44
N THR A 218 -11.40 28.92 -7.47
CA THR A 218 -10.54 28.68 -8.64
C THR A 218 -9.13 29.14 -8.35
#